data_0aad492b3f451d6fd1c21f9ef70f7e0a
#
_entry.id   0aad492b3f451d6fd1c21f9ef70f7e0a
#
_cell.length_a   1.000
_cell.length_b   1.000
_cell.length_c   1.000
_cell.angle_alpha   90.00
_cell.angle_beta   90.00
_cell.angle_gamma   90.00
#
_symmetry.space_group_name_H-M   'P 1'
#
loop_
_entity.id
_entity.type
_entity.pdbx_description
1 polymer ?
#
loop_
_entity_poly.entity_id
_entity_poly.type
_entity_poly.pdbx_seq_one_letter_code
_entity_poly.pdbx_strand_id
1 'polypeptide(L)'
;ANAIMQDAARQKQALSEEAEKQTKEFDASLEKETSDEIRKIREDLAREKDARINELRAETEDQLSRLDAYYEAHHESLCRELFQKITGITET
;
A
#
# COMPACT_ATOMS: atom_id res chain seq x y z
N ALA A 1 -44.81 -31.52 41.13
CA ALA A 1 -43.91 -30.41 41.52
C ALA A 1 -42.50 -30.64 40.99
N ASN A 2 -41.89 -31.81 41.22
CA ASN A 2 -40.53 -32.08 40.72
C ASN A 2 -40.42 -32.15 39.22
N ALA A 3 -41.41 -32.69 38.52
CA ALA A 3 -41.42 -32.79 37.06
C ALA A 3 -41.44 -31.40 36.39
N ILE A 4 -42.23 -30.46 36.97
CA ILE A 4 -42.33 -29.09 36.48
C ILE A 4 -41.02 -28.35 36.71
N MET A 5 -40.37 -28.52 37.84
CA MET A 5 -39.09 -27.90 38.15
C MET A 5 -37.97 -28.45 37.28
N GLN A 6 -37.95 -29.76 37.01
CA GLN A 6 -36.99 -30.39 36.13
C GLN A 6 -37.18 -29.92 34.68
N ASP A 7 -38.40 -29.75 34.22
CA ASP A 7 -38.71 -29.27 32.88
C ASP A 7 -38.27 -27.81 32.72
N ALA A 8 -38.57 -26.98 33.71
CA ALA A 8 -38.14 -25.59 33.73
C ALA A 8 -36.59 -25.46 33.70
N ALA A 9 -35.90 -26.32 34.45
CA ALA A 9 -34.44 -26.36 34.45
C ALA A 9 -33.87 -26.78 33.10
N ARG A 10 -34.50 -27.76 32.44
CA ARG A 10 -34.10 -28.19 31.08
C ARG A 10 -34.33 -27.10 30.06
N GLN A 11 -35.44 -26.39 30.11
CA GLN A 11 -35.73 -25.27 29.21
C GLN A 11 -34.71 -24.13 29.39
N LYS A 12 -34.39 -23.81 30.64
CA LYS A 12 -33.41 -22.79 30.96
C LYS A 12 -32.03 -23.17 30.43
N GLN A 13 -31.65 -24.43 30.60
CA GLN A 13 -30.35 -24.92 30.09
C GLN A 13 -30.32 -24.92 28.58
N ALA A 14 -31.39 -25.33 27.90
CA ALA A 14 -31.48 -25.31 26.43
C ALA A 14 -31.40 -23.90 25.88
N LEU A 15 -32.07 -22.93 26.53
CA LEU A 15 -31.99 -21.53 26.14
C LEU A 15 -30.57 -20.97 26.34
N SER A 16 -29.93 -21.33 27.43
CA SER A 16 -28.54 -20.91 27.71
C SER A 16 -27.53 -21.46 26.67
N GLU A 17 -27.68 -22.75 26.33
CA GLU A 17 -26.86 -23.40 25.32
C GLU A 17 -27.06 -22.78 23.94
N GLU A 18 -28.31 -22.50 23.57
CA GLU A 18 -28.67 -21.85 22.32
C GLU A 18 -28.10 -20.43 22.24
N ALA A 19 -28.20 -19.65 23.33
CA ALA A 19 -27.63 -18.32 23.41
C ALA A 19 -26.12 -18.33 23.26
N GLU A 20 -25.43 -19.27 23.91
CA GLU A 20 -23.98 -19.45 23.76
C GLU A 20 -23.58 -19.80 22.33
N LYS A 21 -24.35 -20.72 21.71
CA LYS A 21 -24.13 -21.12 20.32
C LYS A 21 -24.28 -19.93 19.37
N GLN A 22 -25.33 -19.14 19.52
CA GLN A 22 -25.56 -17.94 18.70
C GLN A 22 -24.48 -16.91 18.90
N THR A 23 -24.00 -16.70 20.12
CA THR A 23 -22.92 -15.79 20.43
C THR A 23 -21.62 -16.23 19.75
N LYS A 24 -21.28 -17.52 19.81
CA LYS A 24 -20.10 -18.08 19.15
C LYS A 24 -20.17 -17.95 17.64
N GLU A 25 -21.33 -18.23 17.05
CA GLU A 25 -21.54 -18.07 15.61
C GLU A 25 -21.42 -16.62 15.17
N PHE A 26 -21.98 -15.71 15.95
CA PHE A 26 -21.88 -14.27 15.70
C PHE A 26 -20.44 -13.79 15.79
N ASP A 27 -19.72 -14.17 16.84
CA ASP A 27 -18.33 -13.81 17.03
C ASP A 27 -17.44 -14.34 15.89
N ALA A 28 -17.65 -15.60 15.48
CA ALA A 28 -16.93 -16.20 14.37
C ALA A 28 -17.20 -15.48 13.04
N SER A 29 -18.46 -15.11 12.80
CA SER A 29 -18.86 -14.34 11.61
C SER A 29 -18.23 -12.95 11.60
N LEU A 30 -18.24 -12.27 12.74
CA LEU A 30 -17.64 -10.96 12.90
C LEU A 30 -16.13 -11.00 12.71
N GLU A 31 -15.48 -12.01 13.27
CA GLU A 31 -14.05 -12.22 13.12
C GLU A 31 -13.65 -12.45 11.66
N LYS A 32 -14.46 -13.25 10.94
CA LYS A 32 -14.25 -13.49 9.52
C LYS A 32 -14.43 -12.23 8.70
N GLU A 33 -15.49 -11.45 8.93
CA GLU A 33 -15.72 -10.18 8.24
C GLU A 33 -14.57 -9.21 8.48
N THR A 34 -14.13 -9.09 9.72
CA THR A 34 -13.02 -8.21 10.10
C THR A 34 -11.72 -8.63 9.42
N SER A 35 -11.44 -9.94 9.40
CA SER A 35 -10.25 -10.48 8.71
C SER A 35 -10.31 -10.23 7.21
N ASP A 36 -11.48 -10.40 6.58
CA ASP A 36 -11.68 -10.15 5.16
C ASP A 36 -11.50 -8.67 4.82
N GLU A 37 -12.01 -7.77 5.65
CA GLU A 37 -11.82 -6.32 5.49
C GLU A 37 -10.37 -5.91 5.63
N ILE A 38 -9.67 -6.43 6.63
CA ILE A 38 -8.24 -6.17 6.84
C ILE A 38 -7.43 -6.64 5.63
N ARG A 39 -7.76 -7.82 5.11
CA ARG A 39 -7.09 -8.34 3.91
C ARG A 39 -7.31 -7.42 2.70
N LYS A 40 -8.54 -6.96 2.47
CA LYS A 40 -8.84 -6.01 1.39
C LYS A 40 -8.08 -4.71 1.52
N ILE A 41 -8.03 -4.15 2.72
CA ILE A 41 -7.29 -2.91 2.98
C ILE A 41 -5.81 -3.11 2.69
N ARG A 42 -5.23 -4.23 3.12
CA ARG A 42 -3.82 -4.55 2.86
C ARG A 42 -3.53 -4.73 1.37
N GLU A 43 -4.42 -5.40 0.64
CA GLU A 43 -4.30 -5.58 -0.80
C GLU A 43 -4.40 -4.25 -1.55
N ASP A 44 -5.33 -3.38 -1.15
CA ASP A 44 -5.51 -2.05 -1.73
C ASP A 44 -4.28 -1.17 -1.46
N LEU A 45 -3.77 -1.18 -0.24
CA LEU A 45 -2.56 -0.45 0.14
C LEU A 45 -1.33 -0.95 -0.63
N ALA A 46 -1.20 -2.27 -0.83
CA ALA A 46 -0.11 -2.84 -1.60
C ALA A 46 -0.17 -2.38 -3.07
N ARG A 47 -1.36 -2.35 -3.66
CA ARG A 47 -1.56 -1.85 -5.02
C ARG A 47 -1.25 -0.37 -5.15
N GLU A 48 -1.73 0.44 -4.21
CA GLU A 48 -1.43 1.88 -4.18
C GLU A 48 0.06 2.13 -4.02
N LYS A 49 0.72 1.37 -3.16
CA LYS A 49 2.17 1.44 -2.94
C LYS A 49 2.94 1.11 -4.22
N ASP A 50 2.57 0.03 -4.91
CA ASP A 50 3.22 -0.37 -6.15
C ASP A 50 3.00 0.66 -7.25
N ALA A 51 1.78 1.19 -7.38
CA ALA A 51 1.46 2.26 -8.32
C ALA A 51 2.29 3.52 -8.04
N ARG A 52 2.42 3.88 -6.77
CA ARG A 52 3.23 5.04 -6.36
C ARG A 52 4.71 4.85 -6.63
N ILE A 53 5.24 3.67 -6.36
CA ILE A 53 6.63 3.32 -6.65
C ILE A 53 6.90 3.41 -8.16
N ASN A 54 6.00 2.88 -8.98
CA ASN A 54 6.12 2.94 -10.44
C ASN A 54 6.07 4.37 -10.94
N GLU A 55 5.19 5.19 -10.40
CA GLU A 55 5.07 6.62 -10.73
C GLU A 55 6.35 7.38 -10.36
N LEU A 56 6.86 7.17 -9.14
CA LEU A 56 8.11 7.79 -8.69
C LEU A 56 9.30 7.35 -9.53
N ARG A 57 9.34 6.09 -9.93
CA ARG A 57 10.39 5.56 -10.79
C ARG A 57 10.36 6.22 -12.17
N ALA A 58 9.18 6.38 -12.75
CA ALA A 58 9.00 7.06 -14.03
C ALA A 58 9.40 8.54 -13.94
N GLU A 59 9.01 9.23 -12.89
CA GLU A 59 9.40 10.63 -12.64
C GLU A 59 10.90 10.76 -12.46
N THR A 60 11.54 9.85 -11.74
CA THR A 60 12.98 9.85 -11.52
C THR A 60 13.74 9.60 -12.83
N GLU A 61 13.30 8.65 -13.64
CA GLU A 61 13.88 8.38 -14.97
C GLU A 61 13.78 9.61 -15.88
N ASP A 62 12.62 10.28 -15.86
CA ASP A 62 12.41 11.51 -16.63
C ASP A 62 13.35 12.63 -16.17
N GLN A 63 13.48 12.83 -14.86
CA GLN A 63 14.38 13.82 -14.29
C GLN A 63 15.84 13.51 -14.62
N LEU A 64 16.24 12.24 -14.57
CA LEU A 64 17.60 11.82 -14.94
C LEU A 64 17.87 12.06 -16.43
N SER A 65 16.90 11.76 -17.30
CA SER A 65 17.02 12.04 -18.73
C SER A 65 17.17 13.52 -19.02
N ARG A 66 16.41 14.37 -18.33
CA ARG A 66 16.51 15.83 -18.46
C ARG A 66 17.85 16.35 -17.98
N LEU A 67 18.34 15.79 -16.87
CA LEU A 67 19.65 16.16 -16.32
C LEU A 67 20.77 15.75 -17.26
N ASP A 68 20.72 14.56 -17.82
CA ASP A 68 21.69 14.10 -18.81
C ASP A 68 21.69 14.98 -20.06
N ALA A 69 20.53 15.33 -20.58
CA ALA A 69 20.38 16.21 -21.73
C ALA A 69 20.93 17.60 -21.43
N TYR A 70 20.64 18.13 -20.25
CA TYR A 70 21.18 19.41 -19.79
C TYR A 70 22.70 19.36 -19.68
N TYR A 71 23.24 18.32 -19.10
CA TYR A 71 24.68 18.13 -18.94
C TYR A 71 25.38 18.03 -20.29
N GLU A 72 24.87 17.26 -21.23
CA GLU A 72 25.43 17.14 -22.58
C GLU A 72 25.42 18.47 -23.33
N ALA A 73 24.31 19.19 -23.27
CA ALA A 73 24.19 20.51 -23.88
C ALA A 73 25.20 21.51 -23.27
N HIS A 74 25.33 21.47 -21.95
CA HIS A 74 26.26 22.37 -21.24
C HIS A 74 27.71 21.99 -21.46
N HIS A 75 28.00 20.70 -21.56
CA HIS A 75 29.34 20.19 -21.84
C HIS A 75 29.82 20.63 -23.22
N GLU A 76 28.96 20.54 -24.24
CA GLU A 76 29.27 21.03 -25.59
C GLU A 76 29.54 22.54 -25.57
N SER A 77 28.71 23.30 -24.90
CA SER A 77 28.88 24.75 -24.75
C SER A 77 30.21 25.11 -24.09
N LEU A 78 30.56 24.41 -23.01
CA LEU A 78 31.83 24.59 -22.31
C LEU A 78 33.04 24.23 -23.19
N CYS A 79 32.92 23.14 -23.95
CA CYS A 79 33.97 22.73 -24.89
C CYS A 79 34.17 23.77 -26.01
N ARG A 80 33.10 24.33 -26.53
CA ARG A 80 33.16 25.40 -27.53
C ARG A 80 33.83 26.66 -26.98
N GLU A 81 33.46 27.07 -25.78
CA GLU A 81 34.04 28.23 -25.12
C GLU A 81 35.54 28.04 -24.89
N LEU A 82 35.96 26.88 -24.43
CA LEU A 82 37.34 26.51 -24.23
C LEU A 82 38.12 26.54 -25.55
N PHE A 83 37.55 25.97 -26.61
CA PHE A 83 38.13 25.94 -27.93
C PHE A 83 38.33 27.37 -28.49
N GLN A 84 37.32 28.21 -28.35
CA GLN A 84 37.38 29.62 -28.77
C GLN A 84 38.44 30.40 -28.00
N LYS A 85 38.58 30.18 -26.71
CA LYS A 85 39.61 30.82 -25.89
C LYS A 85 41.02 30.39 -26.32
N ILE A 86 41.21 29.12 -26.57
CA ILE A 86 42.50 28.58 -27.01
C ILE A 86 42.88 29.13 -28.40
N THR A 87 41.89 29.16 -29.33
CA THR A 87 42.08 29.70 -30.67
C THR A 87 42.37 31.20 -30.63
N GLY A 88 41.66 31.94 -29.77
CA GLY A 88 41.91 33.39 -29.59
C GLY A 88 43.28 33.70 -29.02
N ILE A 89 43.78 32.86 -28.11
CA ILE A 89 45.14 33.01 -27.56
C ILE A 89 46.20 32.71 -28.61
N THR A 90 45.93 31.72 -29.48
CA THR A 90 46.89 31.34 -30.55
C THR A 90 46.94 32.34 -31.68
N GLU A 91 45.89 33.10 -31.93
CA GLU A 91 45.81 34.13 -32.96
C GLU A 91 46.51 35.45 -32.56
N THR A 92 46.69 35.66 -31.27
CA THR A 92 47.38 36.83 -30.72
C THR A 92 48.79 36.53 -30.38
#